data_c05ad47ba43089f123aa29287db6994c
#
_entry.id   c05ad47ba43089f123aa29287db6994c
#
_cell.length_a   1.000
_cell.length_b   1.000
_cell.length_c   1.000
_cell.angle_alpha   90.00
_cell.angle_beta   90.00
_cell.angle_gamma   90.00
#
_symmetry.space_group_name_H-M   'P 1'
#
loop_
_entity.id
_entity.type
_entity.pdbx_description
1 polymer ?
#
loop_
_entity_poly.entity_id
_entity_poly.type
_entity_poly.pdbx_seq_one_letter_code
_entity_poly.pdbx_strand_id
1 'polypeptide(L)'
;GIPNELINQAAKFMLSLYDAYERMDASLVEINPFLLTKDSRLIALDAKVTFDDNAMFRHKDYADLRDLDEEEPLEIEASKYDLNYIKLDGNIGCMVNGAGLAMATMDIIKLAGGEPANFLDVGGGASQERVEQAFKILLADTNVKAVLINIFGGIVRCDMVANGVVAAAKNIGVSI
;
A
#
# COMPACT_ATOMS: atom_id res chain seq x y z
N GLY A 1 35.10 5.16 3.16
CA GLY A 1 34.70 5.01 4.56
C GLY A 1 34.71 6.35 5.30
N ILE A 2 34.20 6.38 6.50
CA ILE A 2 34.20 7.57 7.37
C ILE A 2 35.61 7.78 7.94
N PRO A 3 36.18 9.02 7.89
CA PRO A 3 37.46 9.32 8.50
C PRO A 3 37.48 9.07 10.00
N ASN A 4 38.63 8.68 10.53
CA ASN A 4 38.78 8.31 11.94
C ASN A 4 38.35 9.41 12.93
N GLU A 5 38.62 10.66 12.60
CA GLU A 5 38.23 11.84 13.39
C GLU A 5 36.70 12.03 13.49
N LEU A 6 35.91 11.46 12.56
CA LEU A 6 34.45 11.57 12.51
C LEU A 6 33.73 10.34 13.01
N ILE A 7 34.44 9.27 13.41
CA ILE A 7 33.82 8.03 13.87
C ILE A 7 32.87 8.26 15.05
N ASN A 8 33.26 9.08 16.03
CA ASN A 8 32.42 9.36 17.19
C ASN A 8 31.16 10.15 16.82
N GLN A 9 31.25 11.06 15.84
CA GLN A 9 30.10 11.80 15.33
C GLN A 9 29.16 10.86 14.57
N ALA A 10 29.69 9.98 13.73
CA ALA A 10 28.92 8.98 13.01
C ALA A 10 28.23 8.01 13.96
N ALA A 11 28.95 7.51 14.97
CA ALA A 11 28.38 6.62 15.98
C ALA A 11 27.21 7.29 16.73
N LYS A 12 27.39 8.57 17.14
CA LYS A 12 26.32 9.33 17.78
C LYS A 12 25.10 9.49 16.88
N PHE A 13 25.31 9.78 15.60
CA PHE A 13 24.23 9.88 14.60
C PHE A 13 23.47 8.55 14.48
N MET A 14 24.18 7.43 14.33
CA MET A 14 23.58 6.10 14.20
C MET A 14 22.77 5.70 15.45
N LEU A 15 23.30 6.01 16.65
CA LEU A 15 22.58 5.76 17.89
C LEU A 15 21.32 6.61 18.02
N SER A 16 21.38 7.89 17.60
CA SER A 16 20.20 8.76 17.59
C SER A 16 19.15 8.30 16.56
N LEU A 17 19.60 7.78 15.42
CA LEU A 17 18.72 7.20 14.41
C LEU A 17 18.02 5.94 14.92
N TYR A 18 18.76 5.08 15.62
CA TYR A 18 18.20 3.89 16.25
C TYR A 18 17.19 4.24 17.36
N ASP A 19 17.50 5.23 18.20
CA ASP A 19 16.56 5.71 19.23
C ASP A 19 15.28 6.29 18.60
N ALA A 20 15.40 7.02 17.49
CA ALA A 20 14.24 7.50 16.74
C ALA A 20 13.43 6.34 16.16
N TYR A 21 14.07 5.35 15.51
CA TYR A 21 13.44 4.14 14.98
C TYR A 21 12.56 3.44 16.03
N GLU A 22 13.13 3.20 17.21
CA GLU A 22 12.44 2.53 18.32
C GLU A 22 11.27 3.36 18.88
N ARG A 23 11.48 4.67 19.10
CA ARG A 23 10.46 5.54 19.71
C ARG A 23 9.29 5.82 18.79
N MET A 24 9.53 5.85 17.48
CA MET A 24 8.53 6.16 16.48
C MET A 24 7.78 4.91 15.99
N ASP A 25 8.13 3.73 16.51
CA ASP A 25 7.65 2.46 15.98
C ASP A 25 7.82 2.38 14.45
N ALA A 26 9.00 2.77 13.98
CA ALA A 26 9.31 2.69 12.57
C ALA A 26 9.59 1.24 12.16
N SER A 27 9.08 0.81 11.02
CA SER A 27 9.40 -0.48 10.41
C SER A 27 10.60 -0.38 9.48
N LEU A 28 10.90 0.84 8.99
CA LEU A 28 12.07 1.14 8.17
C LEU A 28 12.52 2.57 8.42
N VAL A 29 13.84 2.77 8.52
CA VAL A 29 14.50 4.07 8.43
C VAL A 29 15.69 3.93 7.51
N GLU A 30 15.71 4.69 6.44
CA GLU A 30 16.79 4.73 5.45
C GLU A 30 17.32 6.15 5.32
N ILE A 31 18.65 6.29 5.36
CA ILE A 31 19.35 7.54 5.07
C ILE A 31 20.18 7.32 3.80
N ASN A 32 19.76 7.94 2.70
CA ASN A 32 20.42 7.75 1.42
C ASN A 32 20.26 9.00 0.51
N PRO A 33 21.38 9.76 0.27
CA PRO A 33 22.72 9.47 0.74
C PRO A 33 23.06 10.01 2.14
N PHE A 34 23.99 9.33 2.83
CA PHE A 34 24.68 9.86 3.98
C PHE A 34 26.04 10.40 3.56
N LEU A 35 26.23 11.71 3.67
CA LEU A 35 27.32 12.44 3.04
C LEU A 35 28.38 12.92 4.02
N LEU A 36 29.63 12.88 3.56
CA LEU A 36 30.72 13.64 4.14
C LEU A 36 31.00 14.87 3.29
N THR A 37 30.86 16.04 3.86
CA THR A 37 31.12 17.32 3.18
C THR A 37 32.62 17.67 3.18
N LYS A 38 33.02 18.61 2.32
CA LYS A 38 34.41 19.06 2.24
C LYS A 38 34.91 19.77 3.51
N ASP A 39 33.99 20.32 4.30
CA ASP A 39 34.23 20.95 5.60
C ASP A 39 34.07 19.97 6.76
N SER A 40 34.22 18.67 6.49
CA SER A 40 34.26 17.57 7.49
C SER A 40 32.99 17.45 8.34
N ARG A 41 31.81 17.69 7.76
CA ARG A 41 30.52 17.43 8.40
C ARG A 41 29.86 16.18 7.80
N LEU A 42 29.19 15.41 8.66
CA LEU A 42 28.32 14.33 8.25
C LEU A 42 26.88 14.85 8.11
N ILE A 43 26.25 14.63 6.95
CA ILE A 43 24.90 15.10 6.64
C ILE A 43 24.05 13.94 6.12
N ALA A 44 22.87 13.77 6.72
CA ALA A 44 21.77 13.02 6.13
C ALA A 44 21.10 13.96 5.11
N LEU A 45 21.26 13.69 3.81
CA LEU A 45 20.69 14.53 2.75
C LEU A 45 19.21 14.23 2.56
N ASP A 46 18.86 12.96 2.63
CA ASP A 46 17.49 12.47 2.51
C ASP A 46 17.24 11.37 3.53
N ALA A 47 15.99 11.24 3.96
CA ALA A 47 15.54 10.24 4.91
C ALA A 47 14.20 9.67 4.48
N LYS A 48 14.12 8.34 4.43
CA LYS A 48 12.88 7.60 4.26
C LYS A 48 12.52 6.92 5.58
N VAL A 49 11.34 7.20 6.09
CA VAL A 49 10.82 6.59 7.31
C VAL A 49 9.47 5.95 7.01
N THR A 50 9.33 4.67 7.36
CA THR A 50 8.05 3.95 7.30
C THR A 50 7.66 3.59 8.72
N PHE A 51 6.46 3.95 9.13
CA PHE A 51 5.91 3.60 10.43
C PHE A 51 5.26 2.21 10.40
N ASP A 52 5.18 1.55 11.56
CA ASP A 52 4.41 0.33 11.69
C ASP A 52 2.92 0.68 11.87
N ASP A 53 2.10 0.34 10.89
CA ASP A 53 0.65 0.59 10.92
C ASP A 53 -0.03 -0.03 12.15
N ASN A 54 0.49 -1.17 12.65
CA ASN A 54 -0.04 -1.81 13.86
C ASN A 54 0.24 -1.01 15.13
N ALA A 55 1.18 -0.06 15.10
CA ALA A 55 1.52 0.81 16.23
C ALA A 55 0.82 2.17 16.19
N MET A 56 0.15 2.53 15.08
CA MET A 56 -0.45 3.87 14.89
C MET A 56 -1.51 4.24 15.92
N PHE A 57 -2.12 3.28 16.60
CA PHE A 57 -3.06 3.55 17.69
C PHE A 57 -2.45 4.36 18.86
N ARG A 58 -1.12 4.31 19.03
CA ARG A 58 -0.37 5.06 20.06
C ARG A 58 0.36 6.30 19.52
N HIS A 59 0.32 6.52 18.20
CA HIS A 59 0.92 7.66 17.51
C HIS A 59 -0.14 8.44 16.71
N LYS A 60 -1.20 8.88 17.37
CA LYS A 60 -2.34 9.54 16.70
C LYS A 60 -1.96 10.84 16.00
N ASP A 61 -0.94 11.52 16.49
CA ASP A 61 -0.37 12.73 15.92
C ASP A 61 0.33 12.48 14.57
N TYR A 62 0.73 11.23 14.26
CA TYR A 62 1.34 10.90 12.97
C TYR A 62 0.35 10.89 11.82
N ALA A 63 -0.94 10.74 12.09
CA ALA A 63 -1.98 10.87 11.07
C ALA A 63 -1.94 12.25 10.39
N ASP A 64 -1.56 13.29 11.12
CA ASP A 64 -1.46 14.67 10.61
C ASP A 64 -0.21 14.88 9.71
N LEU A 65 0.74 13.93 9.74
CA LEU A 65 1.94 13.97 8.89
C LEU A 65 1.70 13.36 7.50
N ARG A 66 0.55 12.71 7.29
CA ARG A 66 0.20 12.10 6.02
C ARG A 66 -0.02 13.18 4.97
N ASP A 67 0.74 13.13 3.89
CA ASP A 67 0.62 14.04 2.75
C ASP A 67 -0.16 13.36 1.63
N LEU A 68 -1.45 13.69 1.52
CA LEU A 68 -2.33 13.09 0.52
C LEU A 68 -2.01 13.54 -0.91
N ASP A 69 -1.29 14.63 -1.09
CA ASP A 69 -0.90 15.12 -2.42
C ASP A 69 0.23 14.27 -3.03
N GLU A 70 0.97 13.53 -2.19
CA GLU A 70 2.03 12.60 -2.62
C GLU A 70 1.54 11.14 -2.81
N GLU A 71 0.29 10.84 -2.48
CA GLU A 71 -0.27 9.50 -2.58
C GLU A 71 -1.10 9.31 -3.86
N GLU A 72 -1.19 8.05 -4.33
CA GLU A 72 -2.05 7.69 -5.46
C GLU A 72 -3.54 7.90 -5.11
N PRO A 73 -4.31 8.68 -5.89
CA PRO A 73 -5.70 9.01 -5.54
C PRO A 73 -6.61 7.80 -5.30
N LEU A 74 -6.41 6.70 -6.03
CA LEU A 74 -7.20 5.48 -5.85
C LEU A 74 -6.85 4.74 -4.56
N GLU A 75 -5.60 4.84 -4.10
CA GLU A 75 -5.16 4.27 -2.82
C GLU A 75 -5.74 5.08 -1.65
N ILE A 76 -5.79 6.42 -1.77
CA ILE A 76 -6.46 7.30 -0.82
C ILE A 76 -7.96 6.94 -0.73
N GLU A 77 -8.62 6.77 -1.87
CA GLU A 77 -10.05 6.41 -1.88
C GLU A 77 -10.28 5.05 -1.23
N ALA A 78 -9.43 4.06 -1.52
CA ALA A 78 -9.50 2.72 -0.96
C ALA A 78 -9.32 2.73 0.58
N SER A 79 -8.43 3.56 1.09
CA SER A 79 -8.16 3.67 2.52
C SER A 79 -9.39 4.13 3.35
N LYS A 80 -10.33 4.87 2.75
CA LYS A 80 -11.57 5.29 3.41
C LYS A 80 -12.51 4.12 3.74
N TYR A 81 -12.31 2.98 3.09
CA TYR A 81 -13.13 1.76 3.24
C TYR A 81 -12.34 0.60 3.83
N ASP A 82 -11.18 0.85 4.42
CA ASP A 82 -10.25 -0.18 4.92
C ASP A 82 -9.90 -1.24 3.87
N LEU A 83 -9.75 -0.85 2.62
CA LEU A 83 -9.35 -1.71 1.52
C LEU A 83 -7.84 -1.66 1.33
N ASN A 84 -7.19 -2.82 1.22
CA ASN A 84 -5.79 -2.90 0.82
C ASN A 84 -5.71 -2.85 -0.70
N TYR A 85 -5.45 -1.67 -1.24
CA TYR A 85 -5.33 -1.41 -2.67
C TYR A 85 -3.95 -0.83 -3.00
N ILE A 86 -3.32 -1.35 -4.05
CA ILE A 86 -2.11 -0.77 -4.64
C ILE A 86 -2.33 -0.73 -6.14
N LYS A 87 -2.14 0.43 -6.74
CA LYS A 87 -2.22 0.61 -8.19
C LYS A 87 -0.99 0.07 -8.90
N LEU A 88 -1.19 -0.56 -10.04
CA LEU A 88 -0.14 -1.05 -10.94
C LEU A 88 -0.45 -0.58 -12.38
N ASP A 89 0.51 -0.76 -13.30
CA ASP A 89 0.43 -0.26 -14.68
C ASP A 89 -0.25 -1.25 -15.67
N GLY A 90 -1.03 -2.19 -15.16
CA GLY A 90 -1.66 -3.22 -15.98
C GLY A 90 -3.02 -2.84 -16.57
N ASN A 91 -3.67 -3.86 -17.14
CA ASN A 91 -4.98 -3.72 -17.78
C ASN A 91 -6.03 -4.73 -17.29
N ILE A 92 -5.64 -5.64 -16.40
CA ILE A 92 -6.55 -6.61 -15.77
C ILE A 92 -6.66 -6.26 -14.29
N GLY A 93 -7.79 -5.72 -13.89
CA GLY A 93 -8.11 -5.51 -12.48
C GLY A 93 -8.31 -6.85 -11.77
N CYS A 94 -7.88 -6.95 -10.51
CA CYS A 94 -8.14 -8.12 -9.70
C CYS A 94 -8.72 -7.75 -8.33
N MET A 95 -9.68 -8.55 -7.85
CA MET A 95 -10.27 -8.44 -6.53
C MET A 95 -10.30 -9.82 -5.87
N VAL A 96 -9.73 -9.93 -4.69
CA VAL A 96 -9.60 -11.19 -3.96
C VAL A 96 -9.87 -11.00 -2.46
N ASN A 97 -9.99 -12.08 -1.71
CA ASN A 97 -10.09 -12.07 -0.25
C ASN A 97 -8.88 -12.75 0.40
N GLY A 98 -7.81 -12.00 0.51
CA GLY A 98 -6.57 -12.40 1.16
C GLY A 98 -5.32 -12.05 0.35
N ALA A 99 -4.33 -11.48 1.01
CA ALA A 99 -3.11 -10.97 0.38
C ALA A 99 -2.33 -12.04 -0.40
N GLY A 100 -2.20 -13.24 0.14
CA GLY A 100 -1.55 -14.36 -0.56
C GLY A 100 -2.29 -14.77 -1.83
N LEU A 101 -3.64 -14.75 -1.79
CA LEU A 101 -4.46 -15.02 -2.97
C LEU A 101 -4.33 -13.90 -4.01
N ALA A 102 -4.17 -12.63 -3.58
CA ALA A 102 -3.91 -11.52 -4.48
C ALA A 102 -2.61 -11.72 -5.25
N MET A 103 -1.52 -12.03 -4.57
CA MET A 103 -0.22 -12.29 -5.20
C MET A 103 -0.31 -13.42 -6.22
N ALA A 104 -0.89 -14.56 -5.83
CA ALA A 104 -1.07 -15.71 -6.74
C ALA A 104 -1.98 -15.38 -7.93
N THR A 105 -3.01 -14.57 -7.73
CA THR A 105 -3.92 -14.14 -8.81
C THR A 105 -3.20 -13.26 -9.83
N MET A 106 -2.38 -12.32 -9.36
CA MET A 106 -1.55 -11.48 -10.23
C MET A 106 -0.53 -12.31 -11.03
N ASP A 107 0.09 -13.32 -10.41
CA ASP A 107 0.99 -14.23 -11.11
C ASP A 107 0.27 -15.00 -12.22
N ILE A 108 -0.94 -15.50 -11.95
CA ILE A 108 -1.75 -16.22 -12.96
C ILE A 108 -2.16 -15.28 -14.10
N ILE A 109 -2.52 -14.03 -13.82
CA ILE A 109 -2.80 -13.03 -14.85
C ILE A 109 -1.58 -12.87 -15.77
N LYS A 110 -0.37 -12.73 -15.20
CA LYS A 110 0.86 -12.62 -15.99
C LYS A 110 1.16 -13.87 -16.79
N LEU A 111 1.03 -15.06 -16.21
CA LEU A 111 1.24 -16.33 -16.92
C LEU A 111 0.27 -16.52 -18.08
N ALA A 112 -0.95 -15.98 -17.97
CA ALA A 112 -1.94 -15.99 -19.06
C ALA A 112 -1.69 -14.91 -20.13
N GLY A 113 -0.65 -14.07 -19.99
CA GLY A 113 -0.29 -13.02 -20.94
C GLY A 113 -1.03 -11.69 -20.72
N GLY A 114 -1.71 -11.53 -19.56
CA GLY A 114 -2.27 -10.26 -19.11
C GLY A 114 -1.30 -9.47 -18.24
N GLU A 115 -1.65 -8.23 -17.93
CA GLU A 115 -0.90 -7.40 -16.99
C GLU A 115 -1.82 -6.98 -15.83
N PRO A 116 -1.48 -7.29 -14.55
CA PRO A 116 -2.30 -6.91 -13.41
C PRO A 116 -2.29 -5.40 -13.23
N ALA A 117 -3.47 -4.79 -13.11
CA ALA A 117 -3.65 -3.36 -12.94
C ALA A 117 -3.59 -2.93 -11.46
N ASN A 118 -3.71 -3.86 -10.55
CA ASN A 118 -3.74 -3.57 -9.12
C ASN A 118 -3.50 -4.81 -8.26
N PHE A 119 -3.10 -4.55 -7.01
CA PHE A 119 -3.33 -5.44 -5.88
C PHE A 119 -4.60 -4.97 -5.17
N LEU A 120 -5.55 -5.86 -4.86
CA LEU A 120 -6.73 -5.53 -4.05
C LEU A 120 -7.18 -6.72 -3.23
N ASP A 121 -7.08 -6.57 -1.92
CA ASP A 121 -7.58 -7.53 -0.93
C ASP A 121 -8.76 -6.90 -0.16
N VAL A 122 -9.95 -7.49 -0.31
CA VAL A 122 -11.14 -7.04 0.43
C VAL A 122 -11.21 -7.60 1.86
N GLY A 123 -10.27 -8.48 2.21
CA GLY A 123 -10.19 -9.10 3.53
C GLY A 123 -11.21 -10.22 3.78
N GLY A 124 -10.96 -10.99 4.85
CA GLY A 124 -11.83 -12.11 5.26
C GLY A 124 -13.17 -11.68 5.87
N GLY A 125 -13.32 -10.42 6.27
CA GLY A 125 -14.54 -9.85 6.88
C GLY A 125 -15.26 -8.85 5.96
N ALA A 126 -15.09 -8.97 4.64
CA ALA A 126 -15.69 -8.04 3.68
C ALA A 126 -17.23 -7.98 3.83
N SER A 127 -17.79 -6.77 3.84
CA SER A 127 -19.21 -6.51 3.68
C SER A 127 -19.57 -6.29 2.21
N GLN A 128 -20.87 -6.40 1.90
CA GLN A 128 -21.36 -6.07 0.55
C GLN A 128 -20.96 -4.65 0.14
N GLU A 129 -21.02 -3.68 1.05
CA GLU A 129 -20.64 -2.29 0.82
C GLU A 129 -19.15 -2.16 0.48
N ARG A 130 -18.26 -2.82 1.24
CA ARG A 130 -16.82 -2.83 0.94
C ARG A 130 -16.53 -3.41 -0.43
N VAL A 131 -17.21 -4.51 -0.81
CA VAL A 131 -17.08 -5.11 -2.14
C VAL A 131 -17.58 -4.15 -3.23
N GLU A 132 -18.69 -3.46 -3.01
CA GLU A 132 -19.22 -2.45 -3.94
C GLU A 132 -18.20 -1.32 -4.14
N GLN A 133 -17.63 -0.77 -3.07
CA GLN A 133 -16.63 0.30 -3.18
C GLN A 133 -15.33 -0.20 -3.82
N ALA A 134 -14.86 -1.40 -3.45
CA ALA A 134 -13.70 -2.02 -4.07
C ALA A 134 -13.87 -2.14 -5.60
N PHE A 135 -15.03 -2.58 -6.05
CA PHE A 135 -15.32 -2.70 -7.48
C PHE A 135 -15.41 -1.34 -8.18
N LYS A 136 -15.98 -0.32 -7.52
CA LYS A 136 -16.00 1.06 -8.04
C LYS A 136 -14.59 1.62 -8.22
N ILE A 137 -13.70 1.37 -7.27
CA ILE A 137 -12.30 1.82 -7.34
C ILE A 137 -11.59 1.14 -8.53
N LEU A 138 -11.79 -0.17 -8.73
CA LEU A 138 -11.24 -0.86 -9.90
C LEU A 138 -11.70 -0.26 -11.22
N LEU A 139 -12.98 0.10 -11.33
CA LEU A 139 -13.56 0.68 -12.54
C LEU A 139 -13.20 2.16 -12.76
N ALA A 140 -12.71 2.84 -11.73
CA ALA A 140 -12.22 4.21 -11.85
C ALA A 140 -10.86 4.28 -12.55
N ASP A 141 -10.09 3.19 -12.58
CA ASP A 141 -8.87 3.12 -13.39
C ASP A 141 -9.22 2.88 -14.86
N THR A 142 -8.97 3.88 -15.68
CA THR A 142 -9.27 3.87 -17.12
C THR A 142 -8.42 2.87 -17.93
N ASN A 143 -7.35 2.35 -17.36
CA ASN A 143 -6.51 1.32 -17.97
C ASN A 143 -7.14 -0.07 -17.86
N VAL A 144 -8.04 -0.28 -16.90
CA VAL A 144 -8.69 -1.58 -16.66
C VAL A 144 -9.67 -1.90 -17.78
N LYS A 145 -9.43 -3.03 -18.45
CA LYS A 145 -10.25 -3.55 -19.55
C LYS A 145 -11.05 -4.79 -19.20
N ALA A 146 -10.65 -5.47 -18.13
CA ALA A 146 -11.36 -6.61 -17.56
C ALA A 146 -11.04 -6.74 -16.07
N VAL A 147 -11.93 -7.37 -15.30
CA VAL A 147 -11.73 -7.62 -13.87
C VAL A 147 -11.84 -9.11 -13.58
N LEU A 148 -10.81 -9.67 -12.95
CA LEU A 148 -10.81 -11.02 -12.41
C LEU A 148 -11.14 -10.97 -10.91
N ILE A 149 -12.27 -11.57 -10.54
CA ILE A 149 -12.69 -11.71 -9.14
C ILE A 149 -12.41 -13.15 -8.72
N ASN A 150 -11.44 -13.33 -7.82
CA ASN A 150 -11.04 -14.65 -7.31
C ASN A 150 -11.24 -14.72 -5.81
N ILE A 151 -12.28 -15.43 -5.37
CA ILE A 151 -12.68 -15.54 -3.97
C ILE A 151 -12.48 -16.96 -3.49
N PHE A 152 -11.66 -17.11 -2.44
CA PHE A 152 -11.60 -18.33 -1.68
C PHE A 152 -12.73 -18.31 -0.63
N GLY A 153 -13.76 -19.11 -0.86
CA GLY A 153 -14.93 -19.20 0.02
C GLY A 153 -14.58 -19.79 1.38
N GLY A 154 -15.36 -19.45 2.38
CA GLY A 154 -15.18 -19.85 3.78
C GLY A 154 -15.83 -18.82 4.68
N ILE A 155 -15.07 -17.88 5.23
CA ILE A 155 -15.60 -16.77 6.02
C ILE A 155 -16.34 -15.78 5.11
N VAL A 156 -15.76 -15.47 3.95
CA VAL A 156 -16.42 -14.63 2.94
C VAL A 156 -17.41 -15.46 2.13
N ARG A 157 -18.63 -14.99 2.03
CA ARG A 157 -19.70 -15.62 1.24
C ARG A 157 -19.68 -15.09 -0.19
N CYS A 158 -19.56 -15.99 -1.17
CA CYS A 158 -19.50 -15.61 -2.60
C CYS A 158 -20.78 -14.93 -3.11
N ASP A 159 -21.96 -15.29 -2.55
CA ASP A 159 -23.23 -14.64 -2.88
C ASP A 159 -23.25 -13.16 -2.45
N MET A 160 -22.68 -12.85 -1.29
CA MET A 160 -22.53 -11.49 -0.81
C MET A 160 -21.60 -10.69 -1.73
N VAL A 161 -20.46 -11.29 -2.13
CA VAL A 161 -19.52 -10.65 -3.08
C VAL A 161 -20.21 -10.38 -4.41
N ALA A 162 -20.90 -11.36 -4.98
CA ALA A 162 -21.64 -11.23 -6.22
C ALA A 162 -22.69 -10.09 -6.15
N ASN A 163 -23.42 -10.00 -5.04
CA ASN A 163 -24.39 -8.93 -4.82
C ASN A 163 -23.73 -7.54 -4.78
N GLY A 164 -22.56 -7.40 -4.14
CA GLY A 164 -21.80 -6.16 -4.11
C GLY A 164 -21.34 -5.73 -5.52
N VAL A 165 -20.82 -6.67 -6.29
CA VAL A 165 -20.40 -6.43 -7.68
C VAL A 165 -21.59 -6.03 -8.57
N VAL A 166 -22.73 -6.74 -8.46
CA VAL A 166 -23.96 -6.43 -9.22
C VAL A 166 -24.49 -5.05 -8.83
N ALA A 167 -24.47 -4.70 -7.53
CA ALA A 167 -24.90 -3.36 -7.10
C ALA A 167 -24.00 -2.27 -7.69
N ALA A 168 -22.69 -2.43 -7.62
CA ALA A 168 -21.74 -1.49 -8.22
C ALA A 168 -21.95 -1.36 -9.74
N ALA A 169 -22.05 -2.49 -10.46
CA ALA A 169 -22.25 -2.50 -11.91
C ALA A 169 -23.52 -1.77 -12.35
N LYS A 170 -24.63 -1.92 -11.60
CA LYS A 170 -25.87 -1.20 -11.87
C LYS A 170 -25.75 0.31 -11.65
N ASN A 171 -24.98 0.71 -10.62
CA ASN A 171 -24.82 2.12 -10.25
C ASN A 171 -23.92 2.90 -11.21
N ILE A 172 -22.94 2.22 -11.84
CA ILE A 172 -21.91 2.87 -12.66
C ILE A 172 -22.21 2.74 -14.16
N GLY A 173 -23.03 1.78 -14.59
CA GLY A 173 -23.27 1.50 -16.01
C GLY A 173 -22.04 0.89 -16.68
N VAL A 174 -21.63 -0.29 -16.23
CA VAL A 174 -20.39 -0.98 -16.65
C VAL A 174 -20.37 -1.30 -18.13
N SER A 175 -19.25 -0.99 -18.78
CA SER A 175 -18.97 -1.28 -20.20
C SER A 175 -17.66 -2.06 -20.42
N ILE A 176 -17.21 -2.84 -19.42
CA ILE A 176 -16.03 -3.71 -19.50
C ILE A 176 -16.40 -5.18 -19.55
#